data_79835578cec9f96cc95e03a86e0d0177
#
_entry.id   79835578cec9f96cc95e03a86e0d0177
#
_cell.length_a   1.000
_cell.length_b   1.000
_cell.length_c   1.000
_cell.angle_alpha   90.00
_cell.angle_beta   90.00
_cell.angle_gamma   90.00
#
_symmetry.space_group_name_H-M   'P 1'
#
loop_
_entity.id
_entity.type
_entity.pdbx_description
1 polymer ?
#
loop_
_entity_poly.entity_id
_entity_poly.type
_entity_poly.pdbx_seq_one_letter_code
_entity_poly.pdbx_strand_id
1 'polypeptide(L)'
;MKGKKILLADDDPVTLETLGAQLRGVGYQIVTAMDAMQAFMVAQRSAPDAVLLDIQMPGGTGLDTLKRLRTSTKTQAIPVLAMSGLRDPETGKRALAAGAMEFFPKPVDFERLRATLNRLVTSLDDDEAEPAKD
;
A
#
# COMPACT_ATOMS: atom_id res chain seq x y z
N MET A 1 2.62 16.45 3.63
CA MET A 1 3.10 15.10 3.78
C MET A 1 2.92 14.56 5.18
N LYS A 2 3.18 15.39 6.15
CA LYS A 2 3.07 15.00 7.54
C LYS A 2 1.68 14.46 7.83
N GLY A 3 1.61 13.33 8.49
CA GLY A 3 0.35 12.73 8.86
C GLY A 3 -0.32 11.87 7.81
N LYS A 4 0.28 11.72 6.64
CA LYS A 4 -0.26 10.80 5.66
C LYS A 4 -0.19 9.37 6.18
N LYS A 5 -1.23 8.62 5.93
CA LYS A 5 -1.42 7.30 6.52
C LYS A 5 -1.22 6.22 5.46
N ILE A 6 -0.41 5.23 5.79
CA ILE A 6 -0.16 4.09 4.93
C ILE A 6 -0.68 2.84 5.63
N LEU A 7 -1.46 2.05 4.91
CA LEU A 7 -1.81 0.71 5.38
C LEU A 7 -0.75 -0.25 4.89
N LEU A 8 -0.09 -0.93 5.82
CA LEU A 8 0.92 -1.92 5.51
C LEU A 8 0.35 -3.29 5.83
N ALA A 9 0.12 -4.10 4.83
CA ALA A 9 -0.53 -5.40 4.97
C ALA A 9 0.45 -6.51 4.61
N ASP A 10 0.82 -7.33 5.59
CA ASP A 10 1.77 -8.42 5.42
C ASP A 10 1.60 -9.34 6.62
N ASP A 11 1.66 -10.67 6.40
CA ASP A 11 1.50 -11.61 7.50
C ASP A 11 2.81 -11.87 8.24
N ASP A 12 3.91 -11.31 7.78
CA ASP A 12 5.21 -11.46 8.43
C ASP A 12 5.43 -10.29 9.40
N PRO A 13 5.42 -10.57 10.73
CA PRO A 13 5.60 -9.48 11.69
C PRO A 13 6.94 -8.77 11.57
N VAL A 14 7.97 -9.45 11.08
CA VAL A 14 9.27 -8.81 10.89
C VAL A 14 9.18 -7.76 9.80
N THR A 15 8.51 -8.07 8.70
CA THR A 15 8.30 -7.11 7.61
C THR A 15 7.49 -5.91 8.12
N LEU A 16 6.41 -6.17 8.86
CA LEU A 16 5.59 -5.08 9.40
C LEU A 16 6.40 -4.17 10.29
N GLU A 17 7.23 -4.76 11.16
CA GLU A 17 8.04 -3.96 12.07
C GLU A 17 9.11 -3.18 11.33
N THR A 18 9.81 -3.83 10.42
CA THR A 18 10.93 -3.20 9.71
C THR A 18 10.46 -2.10 8.78
N LEU A 19 9.54 -2.41 7.88
CA LEU A 19 9.03 -1.40 6.96
C LEU A 19 8.23 -0.33 7.69
N GLY A 20 7.46 -0.73 8.70
CA GLY A 20 6.71 0.22 9.50
C GLY A 20 7.60 1.24 10.16
N ALA A 21 8.71 0.78 10.76
CA ALA A 21 9.64 1.69 11.41
C ALA A 21 10.30 2.63 10.40
N GLN A 22 10.69 2.10 9.25
CA GLN A 22 11.31 2.91 8.21
C GLN A 22 10.35 3.99 7.70
N LEU A 23 9.10 3.63 7.48
CA LEU A 23 8.12 4.58 6.97
C LEU A 23 7.76 5.63 8.02
N ARG A 24 7.61 5.21 9.29
CA ARG A 24 7.38 6.18 10.36
C ARG A 24 8.56 7.14 10.47
N GLY A 25 9.75 6.62 10.28
CA GLY A 25 10.97 7.44 10.36
C GLY A 25 11.01 8.56 9.34
N VAL A 26 10.29 8.42 8.24
CA VAL A 26 10.22 9.48 7.23
C VAL A 26 8.90 10.23 7.26
N GLY A 27 8.09 10.04 8.30
CA GLY A 27 6.95 10.92 8.57
C GLY A 27 5.57 10.35 8.32
N TYR A 28 5.46 9.08 7.94
CA TYR A 28 4.14 8.49 7.69
C TYR A 28 3.52 7.94 8.97
N GLN A 29 2.21 7.97 9.03
CA GLN A 29 1.45 7.19 10.00
C GLN A 29 1.21 5.82 9.40
N ILE A 30 1.29 4.78 10.23
CA ILE A 30 1.18 3.40 9.75
C ILE A 30 0.03 2.71 10.46
N VAL A 31 -0.86 2.08 9.68
CA VAL A 31 -1.80 1.10 10.20
C VAL A 31 -1.43 -0.22 9.55
N THR A 32 -1.70 -1.32 10.24
CA THR A 32 -1.25 -2.62 9.76
C THR A 32 -2.39 -3.61 9.65
N ALA A 33 -2.17 -4.64 8.82
CA ALA A 33 -3.06 -5.78 8.71
C ALA A 33 -2.20 -7.00 8.43
N MET A 34 -2.64 -8.17 8.91
CA MET A 34 -1.87 -9.40 8.79
C MET A 34 -2.53 -10.47 7.94
N ASP A 35 -3.71 -10.21 7.43
CA ASP A 35 -4.36 -11.12 6.49
C ASP A 35 -5.25 -10.33 5.54
N ALA A 36 -5.77 -11.03 4.54
CA ALA A 36 -6.51 -10.38 3.45
C ALA A 36 -7.78 -9.71 3.96
N MET A 37 -8.49 -10.36 4.87
CA MET A 37 -9.72 -9.80 5.41
C MET A 37 -9.44 -8.54 6.23
N GLN A 38 -8.42 -8.59 7.09
CA GLN A 38 -8.03 -7.42 7.86
C GLN A 38 -7.62 -6.27 6.95
N ALA A 39 -6.88 -6.58 5.89
CA ALA A 39 -6.42 -5.55 4.97
C ALA A 39 -7.61 -4.79 4.38
N PHE A 40 -8.62 -5.51 3.92
CA PHE A 40 -9.79 -4.88 3.35
C PHE A 40 -10.56 -4.06 4.39
N MET A 41 -10.79 -4.66 5.56
CA MET A 41 -11.53 -3.99 6.62
C MET A 41 -10.83 -2.74 7.13
N VAL A 42 -9.52 -2.83 7.32
CA VAL A 42 -8.75 -1.68 7.80
C VAL A 42 -8.72 -0.58 6.74
N ALA A 43 -8.60 -0.95 5.47
CA ALA A 43 -8.62 0.03 4.40
C ALA A 43 -9.95 0.80 4.39
N GLN A 44 -11.06 0.08 4.54
CA GLN A 44 -12.37 0.74 4.57
C GLN A 44 -12.55 1.64 5.77
N ARG A 45 -12.05 1.19 6.92
CA ARG A 45 -12.28 1.89 8.19
C ARG A 45 -11.34 3.07 8.38
N SER A 46 -10.08 2.92 8.02
CA SER A 46 -9.07 3.94 8.31
C SER A 46 -8.84 4.91 7.17
N ALA A 47 -9.34 4.60 5.97
CA ALA A 47 -9.18 5.45 4.80
C ALA A 47 -7.72 5.89 4.60
N PRO A 48 -6.79 4.95 4.41
CA PRO A 48 -5.39 5.34 4.25
C PRO A 48 -5.17 6.09 2.95
N ASP A 49 -4.06 6.81 2.88
CA ASP A 49 -3.69 7.53 1.67
C ASP A 49 -3.04 6.62 0.64
N ALA A 50 -2.52 5.50 1.06
CA ALA A 50 -1.99 4.46 0.18
C ALA A 50 -1.97 3.14 0.92
N VAL A 51 -1.96 2.04 0.16
CA VAL A 51 -1.89 0.68 0.70
C VAL A 51 -0.67 -0.01 0.12
N LEU A 52 0.14 -0.61 0.98
CA LEU A 52 1.21 -1.51 0.57
C LEU A 52 0.76 -2.92 0.94
N LEU A 53 0.49 -3.73 -0.05
CA LEU A 53 -0.21 -5.00 0.11
C LEU A 53 0.66 -6.17 -0.33
N ASP A 54 0.97 -7.07 0.62
CA ASP A 54 1.57 -8.35 0.27
C ASP A 54 0.49 -9.22 -0.35
N ILE A 55 0.70 -9.66 -1.57
CA ILE A 55 -0.31 -10.44 -2.27
C ILE A 55 -0.24 -11.92 -1.95
N GLN A 56 0.56 -12.29 -0.95
CA GLN A 56 0.69 -13.68 -0.50
C GLN A 56 0.33 -13.82 0.97
N MET A 57 -0.79 -13.30 1.38
CA MET A 57 -1.24 -13.43 2.77
C MET A 57 -2.34 -14.47 2.90
N PRO A 58 -2.51 -15.06 4.09
CA PRO A 58 -3.65 -15.94 4.33
C PRO A 58 -4.98 -15.20 4.27
N GLY A 59 -6.06 -15.94 4.13
CA GLY A 59 -7.40 -15.36 4.12
C GLY A 59 -7.90 -15.00 2.74
N GLY A 60 -7.35 -15.63 1.71
CA GLY A 60 -7.71 -15.39 0.33
C GLY A 60 -6.49 -14.98 -0.47
N THR A 61 -6.62 -14.84 -1.75
CA THR A 61 -5.49 -14.38 -2.54
C THR A 61 -5.37 -12.87 -2.44
N GLY A 62 -4.13 -12.38 -2.49
CA GLY A 62 -3.90 -10.94 -2.48
C GLY A 62 -4.46 -10.26 -3.71
N LEU A 63 -4.51 -10.99 -4.83
CA LEU A 63 -5.09 -10.44 -6.05
C LEU A 63 -6.59 -10.21 -5.88
N ASP A 64 -7.28 -11.11 -5.18
CA ASP A 64 -8.70 -10.92 -4.89
C ASP A 64 -8.91 -9.70 -3.98
N THR A 65 -8.06 -9.56 -2.97
CA THR A 65 -8.13 -8.41 -2.07
C THR A 65 -7.92 -7.11 -2.86
N LEU A 66 -6.95 -7.11 -3.75
CA LEU A 66 -6.67 -5.96 -4.58
C LEU A 66 -7.88 -5.59 -5.44
N LYS A 67 -8.51 -6.59 -6.05
CA LYS A 67 -9.71 -6.35 -6.85
C LYS A 67 -10.85 -5.79 -5.99
N ARG A 68 -11.03 -6.31 -4.79
CA ARG A 68 -12.06 -5.82 -3.89
C ARG A 68 -11.80 -4.36 -3.50
N LEU A 69 -10.56 -4.02 -3.25
CA LEU A 69 -10.22 -2.63 -2.95
C LEU A 69 -10.54 -1.71 -4.12
N ARG A 70 -10.29 -2.18 -5.34
CA ARG A 70 -10.54 -1.36 -6.53
C ARG A 70 -12.01 -1.23 -6.87
N THR A 71 -12.87 -2.13 -6.40
CA THR A 71 -14.29 -2.10 -6.72
C THR A 71 -15.17 -1.57 -5.59
N SER A 72 -14.63 -1.39 -4.39
CA SER A 72 -15.39 -0.83 -3.27
C SER A 72 -15.39 0.70 -3.37
N THR A 73 -16.56 1.32 -3.17
CA THR A 73 -16.67 2.76 -3.28
C THR A 73 -15.79 3.50 -2.29
N LYS A 74 -15.53 2.91 -1.13
CA LYS A 74 -14.72 3.57 -0.11
C LYS A 74 -13.23 3.50 -0.39
N THR A 75 -12.79 2.54 -1.19
CA THR A 75 -11.36 2.27 -1.36
C THR A 75 -10.88 2.38 -2.79
N GLN A 76 -11.79 2.50 -3.75
CA GLN A 76 -11.42 2.39 -5.16
C GLN A 76 -10.41 3.44 -5.62
N ALA A 77 -10.37 4.58 -4.98
CA ALA A 77 -9.45 5.65 -5.36
C ALA A 77 -8.12 5.61 -4.61
N ILE A 78 -7.99 4.70 -3.62
CA ILE A 78 -6.76 4.63 -2.83
C ILE A 78 -5.71 3.87 -3.64
N PRO A 79 -4.53 4.45 -3.88
CA PRO A 79 -3.48 3.74 -4.61
C PRO A 79 -2.99 2.54 -3.82
N VAL A 80 -2.83 1.41 -4.52
CA VAL A 80 -2.35 0.18 -3.92
C VAL A 80 -1.03 -0.20 -4.58
N LEU A 81 -0.02 -0.44 -3.75
CA LEU A 81 1.26 -0.94 -4.18
C LEU A 81 1.34 -2.40 -3.73
N ALA A 82 1.67 -3.28 -4.65
CA ALA A 82 1.75 -4.71 -4.34
C ALA A 82 3.18 -5.12 -4.04
N MET A 83 3.34 -6.13 -3.18
CA MET A 83 4.66 -6.72 -2.94
C MET A 83 4.52 -8.22 -2.82
N SER A 84 5.59 -8.95 -3.11
CA SER A 84 5.59 -10.41 -3.04
C SER A 84 7.00 -10.94 -2.97
N GLY A 85 7.17 -12.04 -2.26
CA GLY A 85 8.43 -12.77 -2.24
C GLY A 85 8.54 -13.84 -3.32
N LEU A 86 7.48 -14.04 -4.12
CA LEU A 86 7.53 -15.01 -5.21
C LEU A 86 8.46 -14.52 -6.31
N ARG A 87 9.25 -15.44 -6.85
CA ARG A 87 10.19 -15.09 -7.88
C ARG A 87 9.67 -15.32 -9.30
N ASP A 88 8.38 -15.63 -9.41
CA ASP A 88 7.74 -15.81 -10.71
C ASP A 88 7.56 -14.44 -11.37
N PRO A 89 8.12 -14.22 -12.55
CA PRO A 89 7.99 -12.93 -13.22
C PRO A 89 6.56 -12.55 -13.56
N GLU A 90 5.65 -13.53 -13.61
CA GLU A 90 4.25 -13.22 -13.88
C GLU A 90 3.54 -12.60 -12.68
N THR A 91 4.10 -12.72 -11.48
CA THR A 91 3.47 -12.19 -10.27
C THR A 91 3.26 -10.69 -10.37
N GLY A 92 4.29 -9.97 -10.77
CA GLY A 92 4.18 -8.52 -10.93
C GLY A 92 3.17 -8.12 -11.98
N LYS A 93 3.15 -8.84 -13.08
CA LYS A 93 2.22 -8.55 -14.17
C LYS A 93 0.78 -8.75 -13.72
N ARG A 94 0.52 -9.83 -12.96
CA ARG A 94 -0.81 -10.10 -12.45
C ARG A 94 -1.26 -9.03 -11.46
N ALA A 95 -0.34 -8.58 -10.62
CA ALA A 95 -0.66 -7.53 -9.67
C ALA A 95 -1.04 -6.24 -10.37
N LEU A 96 -0.27 -5.84 -11.36
CA LEU A 96 -0.57 -4.62 -12.11
C LEU A 96 -1.89 -4.76 -12.87
N ALA A 97 -2.14 -5.94 -13.45
CA ALA A 97 -3.40 -6.18 -14.16
C ALA A 97 -4.60 -6.14 -13.22
N ALA A 98 -4.39 -6.50 -11.95
CA ALA A 98 -5.47 -6.48 -10.95
C ALA A 98 -5.68 -5.09 -10.34
N GLY A 99 -4.86 -4.11 -10.69
CA GLY A 99 -5.07 -2.74 -10.28
C GLY A 99 -4.00 -2.12 -9.40
N ALA A 100 -2.91 -2.85 -9.13
CA ALA A 100 -1.79 -2.25 -8.37
C ALA A 100 -1.11 -1.21 -9.24
N MET A 101 -0.67 -0.14 -8.62
CA MET A 101 0.04 0.91 -9.35
C MET A 101 1.51 0.57 -9.55
N GLU A 102 2.10 -0.18 -8.63
CA GLU A 102 3.49 -0.61 -8.70
C GLU A 102 3.61 -1.95 -8.05
N PHE A 103 4.68 -2.67 -8.39
CA PHE A 103 4.98 -3.95 -7.78
C PHE A 103 6.40 -3.93 -7.23
N PHE A 104 6.56 -4.44 -6.00
CA PHE A 104 7.85 -4.48 -5.31
C PHE A 104 8.17 -5.92 -4.95
N PRO A 105 9.20 -6.51 -5.54
CA PRO A 105 9.65 -7.83 -5.06
C PRO A 105 10.28 -7.69 -3.68
N LYS A 106 10.14 -8.73 -2.87
CA LYS A 106 10.80 -8.76 -1.56
C LYS A 106 12.21 -9.31 -1.71
N PRO A 107 13.16 -8.84 -0.91
CA PRO A 107 13.02 -7.77 0.07
C PRO A 107 12.80 -6.43 -0.60
N VAL A 108 11.90 -5.63 -0.04
CA VAL A 108 11.50 -4.38 -0.66
C VAL A 108 12.65 -3.37 -0.62
N ASP A 109 12.95 -2.78 -1.76
CA ASP A 109 13.91 -1.68 -1.86
C ASP A 109 13.24 -0.45 -1.25
N PHE A 110 13.65 -0.09 -0.04
CA PHE A 110 13.00 0.99 0.68
C PHE A 110 13.13 2.33 -0.01
N GLU A 111 14.27 2.62 -0.63
CA GLU A 111 14.44 3.90 -1.31
C GLU A 111 13.47 4.03 -2.49
N ARG A 112 13.29 2.94 -3.23
CA ARG A 112 12.33 2.94 -4.32
C ARG A 112 10.90 3.07 -3.80
N LEU A 113 10.58 2.36 -2.72
CA LEU A 113 9.25 2.44 -2.10
C LEU A 113 8.98 3.85 -1.61
N ARG A 114 9.95 4.43 -0.91
CA ARG A 114 9.82 5.77 -0.38
C ARG A 114 9.59 6.79 -1.49
N ALA A 115 10.36 6.68 -2.55
CA ALA A 115 10.21 7.60 -3.68
C ALA A 115 8.83 7.47 -4.32
N THR A 116 8.35 6.24 -4.47
CA THR A 116 7.04 5.99 -5.06
C THR A 116 5.92 6.57 -4.19
N LEU A 117 5.96 6.29 -2.89
CA LEU A 117 4.96 6.81 -1.97
C LEU A 117 4.99 8.33 -1.92
N ASN A 118 6.17 8.89 -1.87
CA ASN A 118 6.32 10.34 -1.80
C ASN A 118 5.71 11.00 -3.02
N ARG A 119 5.94 10.42 -4.19
CA ARG A 119 5.36 10.95 -5.42
C ARG A 119 3.84 10.89 -5.40
N LEU A 120 3.27 9.77 -4.95
CA LEU A 120 1.83 9.60 -4.91
C LEU A 120 1.15 10.53 -3.94
N VAL A 121 1.65 10.61 -2.70
CA VAL A 121 0.99 11.44 -1.69
C VAL A 121 1.29 12.91 -1.90
N THR A 122 2.43 13.25 -2.46
CA THR A 122 2.74 14.64 -2.76
C THR A 122 1.82 15.17 -3.86
N SER A 123 1.51 14.34 -4.85
CA SER A 123 0.54 14.72 -5.87
C SER A 123 -0.80 15.05 -5.25
N LEU A 124 -1.25 14.21 -4.29
CA LEU A 124 -2.50 14.48 -3.60
C LEU A 124 -2.43 15.76 -2.78
N ASP A 125 -1.32 15.98 -2.11
CA ASP A 125 -1.12 17.20 -1.34
C ASP A 125 -1.12 18.41 -2.22
N ASP A 126 -0.47 18.33 -3.37
CA ASP A 126 -0.42 19.45 -4.30
C ASP A 126 -1.82 19.81 -4.79
N ASP A 127 -2.62 18.79 -5.11
CA ASP A 127 -4.00 19.02 -5.52
C ASP A 127 -4.80 19.72 -4.44
N GLU A 128 -4.61 19.30 -3.19
CA GLU A 128 -5.33 19.88 -2.07
C GLU A 128 -4.83 21.25 -1.69
N ALA A 129 -3.53 21.43 -1.79
CA ALA A 129 -2.91 22.64 -1.29
C ALA A 129 -2.90 23.80 -2.29
N GLU A 130 -3.07 23.49 -3.54
CA GLU A 130 -2.91 24.48 -4.58
C GLU A 130 -3.77 25.73 -4.37
N PRO A 131 -5.04 25.60 -4.06
CA PRO A 131 -5.86 26.80 -3.88
C PRO A 131 -5.38 27.68 -2.74
N ALA A 132 -4.65 27.14 -1.81
CA ALA A 132 -4.23 27.86 -0.62
C ALA A 132 -2.80 28.41 -0.74
N LYS A 133 -2.13 28.10 -1.81
CA LYS A 133 -0.71 28.44 -1.90
C LYS A 133 -0.44 29.89 -2.12
N ASP A 134 -1.36 30.60 -2.54
CA ASP A 134 -1.14 32.03 -2.76
C ASP A 134 -1.13 32.84 -1.52
#